data_394bad60c2c636b78b22189acf32e33e
#
_entry.id   394bad60c2c636b78b22189acf32e33e
#
_cell.length_a   1.000
_cell.length_b   1.000
_cell.length_c   1.000
_cell.angle_alpha   90.00
_cell.angle_beta   90.00
_cell.angle_gamma   90.00
#
_symmetry.space_group_name_H-M   'P 1'
#
loop_
_entity.id
_entity.type
_entity.pdbx_description
1 polymer ?
#
loop_
_entity_poly.entity_id
_entity_poly.type
_entity_poly.pdbx_seq_one_letter_code
_entity_poly.pdbx_strand_id
1 'polypeptide(L)'
;MDFGGVGPRQARALRHVAERSAGPAVDPDLRITLNFHPDRTAAGRPILEALAQDGTYHSQFVTGTSNGGLTAHPGGDRWRWESRIFAGAYDEAPAPERPVYGGLNFRRQLVGAAPRFGSSHLRLTAAALARATFCYPDSAAEPTDFGVAVGMSLIALAEADEQDPLNDYIETQVHGGVDLARDTEALVLDASYRDTPVETAAHRLPCPVEWHPGYRLTVPELYRHADYRGQEYADLGAHIAEKGVIDPRIIGDAARTGIHELQHLKMVWHTLARFGAPVGAGTARQRWGADVGGQTPVASTPNV
;
A
#
# COMPACT_ATOMS: atom_id res chain seq x y z
N MET A 1 -12.83 -21.36 -13.73
CA MET A 1 -11.77 -20.34 -13.71
C MET A 1 -10.50 -20.97 -13.15
N ASP A 2 -9.41 -20.87 -13.87
CA ASP A 2 -8.09 -21.23 -13.38
C ASP A 2 -7.48 -19.97 -12.73
N PHE A 3 -7.18 -20.04 -11.44
CA PHE A 3 -6.59 -18.93 -10.68
C PHE A 3 -5.05 -19.03 -10.60
N GLY A 4 -4.42 -19.76 -11.52
CA GLY A 4 -2.98 -19.83 -11.73
C GLY A 4 -2.12 -20.00 -10.47
N GLY A 5 -1.70 -21.22 -10.15
CA GLY A 5 -0.64 -21.48 -9.15
C GLY A 5 -1.01 -21.29 -7.68
N VAL A 6 -2.31 -21.13 -7.33
CA VAL A 6 -2.75 -21.05 -5.93
C VAL A 6 -3.19 -22.43 -5.41
N GLY A 7 -3.06 -22.64 -4.08
CA GLY A 7 -3.48 -23.88 -3.44
C GLY A 7 -5.02 -24.03 -3.36
N PRO A 8 -5.50 -25.23 -2.94
CA PRO A 8 -6.94 -25.51 -2.92
C PRO A 8 -7.78 -24.57 -2.04
N ARG A 9 -7.26 -24.12 -0.90
CA ARG A 9 -7.93 -23.15 0.00
C ARG A 9 -8.09 -21.79 -0.66
N GLN A 10 -7.02 -21.29 -1.26
CA GLN A 10 -7.00 -20.03 -1.98
C GLN A 10 -7.97 -20.06 -3.17
N ALA A 11 -7.95 -21.14 -3.95
CA ALA A 11 -8.87 -21.34 -5.07
C ALA A 11 -10.34 -21.40 -4.61
N ARG A 12 -10.63 -21.97 -3.42
CA ARG A 12 -11.98 -21.97 -2.83
C ARG A 12 -12.41 -20.55 -2.46
N ALA A 13 -11.53 -19.76 -1.81
CA ALA A 13 -11.81 -18.37 -1.45
C ALA A 13 -12.08 -17.50 -2.68
N LEU A 14 -11.23 -17.61 -3.70
CA LEU A 14 -11.38 -16.88 -4.97
C LEU A 14 -12.67 -17.22 -5.69
N ARG A 15 -13.05 -18.51 -5.79
CA ARG A 15 -14.33 -18.92 -6.39
C ARG A 15 -15.53 -18.37 -5.64
N HIS A 16 -15.52 -18.44 -4.31
CA HIS A 16 -16.63 -17.95 -3.48
C HIS A 16 -16.84 -16.43 -3.68
N VAL A 17 -15.76 -15.64 -3.76
CA VAL A 17 -15.87 -14.21 -4.04
C VAL A 17 -16.27 -13.95 -5.49
N ALA A 18 -15.74 -14.72 -6.46
CA ALA A 18 -16.09 -14.58 -7.87
C ALA A 18 -17.58 -14.80 -8.15
N GLU A 19 -18.23 -15.73 -7.44
CA GLU A 19 -19.68 -15.97 -7.54
C GLU A 19 -20.53 -14.77 -7.07
N ARG A 20 -19.94 -13.87 -6.30
CA ARG A 20 -20.58 -12.67 -5.73
C ARG A 20 -20.11 -11.39 -6.39
N SER A 21 -19.21 -11.49 -7.36
CA SER A 21 -18.62 -10.35 -8.08
C SER A 21 -19.43 -9.99 -9.31
N ALA A 22 -19.42 -8.71 -9.67
CA ALA A 22 -20.12 -8.20 -10.85
C ALA A 22 -19.28 -7.13 -11.56
N GLY A 23 -19.74 -6.70 -12.74
CA GLY A 23 -19.12 -5.61 -13.49
C GLY A 23 -18.07 -6.08 -14.50
N PRO A 24 -17.37 -5.13 -15.15
CA PRO A 24 -16.34 -5.41 -16.14
C PRO A 24 -15.08 -6.02 -15.51
N ALA A 25 -14.22 -6.61 -16.34
CA ALA A 25 -12.88 -6.98 -15.90
C ALA A 25 -12.05 -5.74 -15.53
N VAL A 26 -11.14 -5.92 -14.57
CA VAL A 26 -10.17 -4.89 -14.19
C VAL A 26 -9.25 -4.56 -15.38
N ASP A 27 -8.87 -3.30 -15.51
CA ASP A 27 -7.85 -2.88 -16.47
C ASP A 27 -6.52 -3.61 -16.14
N PRO A 28 -5.95 -4.40 -17.06
CA PRO A 28 -4.74 -5.19 -16.82
C PRO A 28 -3.49 -4.32 -16.57
N ASP A 29 -3.55 -3.02 -16.88
CA ASP A 29 -2.49 -2.07 -16.59
C ASP A 29 -2.53 -1.53 -15.15
N LEU A 30 -3.56 -1.85 -14.38
CA LEU A 30 -3.61 -1.51 -12.95
C LEU A 30 -2.69 -2.43 -12.14
N ARG A 31 -2.27 -1.94 -11.00
CA ARG A 31 -1.38 -2.66 -10.08
C ARG A 31 -1.94 -2.66 -8.68
N ILE A 32 -1.68 -3.74 -7.98
CA ILE A 32 -1.84 -3.83 -6.54
C ILE A 32 -0.59 -3.23 -5.91
N THR A 33 -0.77 -2.43 -4.85
CA THR A 33 0.35 -1.91 -4.04
C THR A 33 0.19 -2.31 -2.59
N LEU A 34 1.32 -2.64 -1.97
CA LEU A 34 1.41 -2.95 -0.54
C LEU A 34 2.12 -1.78 0.13
N ASN A 35 1.35 -0.84 0.70
CA ASN A 35 1.91 0.32 1.37
C ASN A 35 2.41 -0.03 2.78
N PHE A 36 3.59 0.48 3.13
CA PHE A 36 4.21 0.30 4.44
C PHE A 36 5.21 1.43 4.76
N HIS A 37 5.67 1.50 6.00
CA HIS A 37 6.75 2.38 6.42
C HIS A 37 8.08 1.60 6.40
N PRO A 38 9.03 1.92 5.49
CA PRO A 38 10.24 1.11 5.28
C PRO A 38 11.25 1.20 6.42
N ASP A 39 11.11 2.17 7.30
CA ASP A 39 11.96 2.46 8.44
C ASP A 39 11.45 1.88 9.78
N ARG A 40 10.38 1.07 9.72
CA ARG A 40 9.82 0.38 10.89
C ARG A 40 10.47 -0.98 11.11
N THR A 41 10.15 -1.57 12.25
CA THR A 41 10.52 -2.95 12.60
C THR A 41 9.32 -3.87 12.53
N ALA A 42 9.53 -5.11 12.10
CA ALA A 42 8.58 -6.21 12.17
C ALA A 42 9.21 -7.35 12.98
N ALA A 43 8.55 -7.78 14.05
CA ALA A 43 9.06 -8.78 14.98
C ALA A 43 10.49 -8.47 15.48
N GLY A 44 10.78 -7.20 15.79
CA GLY A 44 12.09 -6.75 16.29
C GLY A 44 13.19 -6.60 15.24
N ARG A 45 12.94 -6.89 13.96
CA ARG A 45 13.88 -6.70 12.84
C ARG A 45 13.49 -5.50 11.98
N PRO A 46 14.46 -4.71 11.44
CA PRO A 46 14.14 -3.73 10.40
C PRO A 46 13.39 -4.39 9.24
N ILE A 47 12.28 -3.77 8.81
CA ILE A 47 11.35 -4.42 7.86
C ILE A 47 12.01 -4.78 6.52
N LEU A 48 12.86 -3.90 5.99
CA LEU A 48 13.55 -4.16 4.71
C LEU A 48 14.59 -5.28 4.84
N GLU A 49 15.24 -5.41 5.99
CA GLU A 49 16.17 -6.54 6.25
C GLU A 49 15.40 -7.86 6.38
N ALA A 50 14.24 -7.84 7.05
CA ALA A 50 13.37 -9.00 7.14
C ALA A 50 12.89 -9.43 5.74
N LEU A 51 12.42 -8.49 4.92
CA LEU A 51 11.99 -8.75 3.54
C LEU A 51 13.12 -9.31 2.67
N ALA A 52 14.35 -8.76 2.78
CA ALA A 52 15.51 -9.24 2.03
C ALA A 52 15.92 -10.66 2.42
N GLN A 53 15.83 -11.00 3.73
CA GLN A 53 16.18 -12.33 4.24
C GLN A 53 15.10 -13.37 3.93
N ASP A 54 13.84 -13.01 4.13
CA ASP A 54 12.71 -13.93 4.00
C ASP A 54 12.32 -14.13 2.52
N GLY A 55 12.63 -13.18 1.62
CA GLY A 55 12.26 -13.19 0.20
C GLY A 55 10.76 -13.13 -0.04
N THR A 56 9.97 -12.94 1.01
CA THR A 56 8.50 -13.01 1.01
C THR A 56 7.91 -11.88 1.83
N TYR A 57 6.85 -11.25 1.31
CA TYR A 57 6.02 -10.35 2.11
C TYR A 57 4.99 -11.17 2.87
N HIS A 58 5.15 -11.22 4.18
CA HIS A 58 4.32 -12.06 5.06
C HIS A 58 2.95 -11.42 5.36
N SER A 59 1.96 -12.28 5.61
CA SER A 59 0.65 -11.86 6.10
C SER A 59 0.73 -11.30 7.53
N GLN A 60 -0.28 -10.51 7.92
CA GLN A 60 -0.41 -10.00 9.29
C GLN A 60 -0.45 -11.12 10.35
N PHE A 61 -0.93 -12.31 9.98
CA PHE A 61 -0.96 -13.48 10.87
C PHE A 61 0.43 -14.05 11.16
N VAL A 62 1.40 -13.87 10.25
CA VAL A 62 2.79 -14.28 10.46
C VAL A 62 3.54 -13.23 11.27
N THR A 63 3.36 -11.95 10.94
CA THR A 63 4.11 -10.85 11.57
C THR A 63 3.56 -10.45 12.93
N GLY A 64 2.31 -10.78 13.23
CA GLY A 64 1.60 -10.29 14.42
C GLY A 64 1.38 -8.78 14.43
N THR A 65 1.66 -8.09 13.31
CA THR A 65 1.55 -6.64 13.18
C THR A 65 0.42 -6.27 12.23
N SER A 66 -0.33 -5.21 12.56
CA SER A 66 -1.39 -4.68 11.72
C SER A 66 -1.39 -3.15 11.77
N ASN A 67 -1.17 -2.52 10.62
CA ASN A 67 -1.34 -1.08 10.49
C ASN A 67 -2.83 -0.67 10.50
N GLY A 68 -3.73 -1.61 10.18
CA GLY A 68 -5.17 -1.40 10.11
C GLY A 68 -5.93 -1.54 11.45
N GLY A 69 -5.28 -2.05 12.51
CA GLY A 69 -5.87 -2.20 13.84
C GLY A 69 -6.71 -3.46 14.07
N LEU A 70 -7.01 -4.27 13.03
CA LEU A 70 -7.72 -5.53 13.20
C LEU A 70 -6.77 -6.63 13.72
N THR A 71 -7.24 -7.39 14.72
CA THR A 71 -6.44 -8.43 15.38
C THR A 71 -6.26 -9.66 14.49
N ALA A 72 -4.99 -10.02 14.18
CA ALA A 72 -4.62 -11.10 13.25
C ALA A 72 -4.15 -12.35 14.02
N HIS A 73 -5.07 -13.03 14.69
CA HIS A 73 -4.87 -14.33 15.34
C HIS A 73 -6.16 -15.16 15.25
N PRO A 74 -6.13 -16.49 15.48
CA PRO A 74 -7.36 -17.31 15.49
C PRO A 74 -8.41 -16.74 16.43
N GLY A 75 -9.63 -16.51 15.92
CA GLY A 75 -10.72 -15.89 16.66
C GLY A 75 -10.63 -14.35 16.79
N GLY A 76 -9.60 -13.70 16.27
CA GLY A 76 -9.50 -12.23 16.20
C GLY A 76 -10.37 -11.62 15.12
N ASP A 77 -10.39 -10.27 15.04
CA ASP A 77 -11.30 -9.57 14.11
C ASP A 77 -10.97 -9.87 12.65
N ARG A 78 -9.68 -9.87 12.27
CA ARG A 78 -9.23 -10.22 10.93
C ARG A 78 -9.57 -11.68 10.58
N TRP A 79 -9.41 -12.58 11.53
CA TRP A 79 -9.77 -13.99 11.33
C TRP A 79 -11.27 -14.17 11.10
N ARG A 80 -12.12 -13.53 11.91
CA ARG A 80 -13.60 -13.58 11.76
C ARG A 80 -14.04 -12.98 10.43
N TRP A 81 -13.40 -11.87 10.02
CA TRP A 81 -13.66 -11.24 8.74
C TRP A 81 -13.33 -12.18 7.57
N GLU A 82 -12.12 -12.78 7.56
CA GLU A 82 -11.72 -13.76 6.53
C GLU A 82 -12.63 -14.99 6.52
N SER A 83 -13.01 -15.51 7.68
CA SER A 83 -13.96 -16.64 7.79
C SER A 83 -15.28 -16.32 7.10
N ARG A 84 -15.82 -15.11 7.34
CA ARG A 84 -17.08 -14.66 6.73
C ARG A 84 -16.97 -14.50 5.22
N ILE A 85 -15.99 -13.76 4.72
CA ILE A 85 -15.93 -13.40 3.30
C ILE A 85 -15.40 -14.52 2.40
N PHE A 86 -14.62 -15.45 2.95
CA PHE A 86 -14.06 -16.60 2.22
C PHE A 86 -14.76 -17.92 2.54
N ALA A 87 -15.96 -17.88 3.15
CA ALA A 87 -16.74 -19.06 3.54
C ALA A 87 -15.91 -20.11 4.28
N GLY A 88 -15.16 -19.67 5.30
CA GLY A 88 -14.32 -20.52 6.13
C GLY A 88 -13.12 -21.15 5.42
N ALA A 89 -12.75 -20.69 4.22
CA ALA A 89 -11.64 -21.28 3.46
C ALA A 89 -10.31 -21.27 4.23
N TYR A 90 -10.12 -20.29 5.10
CA TYR A 90 -8.89 -20.10 5.88
C TYR A 90 -9.01 -20.42 7.37
N ASP A 91 -10.14 -20.94 7.85
CA ASP A 91 -10.36 -21.14 9.29
C ASP A 91 -9.27 -22.00 9.93
N GLU A 92 -8.89 -23.08 9.25
CA GLU A 92 -7.83 -24.00 9.69
C GLU A 92 -6.49 -23.78 8.94
N ALA A 93 -6.34 -22.66 8.23
CA ALA A 93 -5.13 -22.41 7.48
C ALA A 93 -4.00 -21.95 8.41
N PRO A 94 -2.77 -22.42 8.21
CA PRO A 94 -1.60 -21.86 8.89
C PRO A 94 -1.37 -20.42 8.44
N ALA A 95 -0.79 -19.60 9.31
CA ALA A 95 -0.56 -18.19 9.09
C ALA A 95 0.09 -17.82 7.72
N PRO A 96 1.08 -18.58 7.21
CA PRO A 96 1.70 -18.27 5.91
C PRO A 96 0.80 -18.47 4.68
N GLU A 97 -0.26 -19.27 4.80
CA GLU A 97 -1.20 -19.52 3.69
C GLU A 97 -2.28 -18.44 3.56
N ARG A 98 -2.43 -17.60 4.60
CA ARG A 98 -3.43 -16.53 4.63
C ARG A 98 -3.08 -15.38 3.69
N PRO A 99 -4.09 -14.64 3.19
CA PRO A 99 -3.86 -13.58 2.22
C PRO A 99 -3.01 -12.43 2.77
N VAL A 100 -2.31 -11.77 1.85
CA VAL A 100 -1.60 -10.51 2.08
C VAL A 100 -2.50 -9.36 1.69
N TYR A 101 -2.55 -8.33 2.52
CA TYR A 101 -3.42 -7.17 2.32
C TYR A 101 -2.70 -6.00 1.65
N GLY A 102 -3.40 -5.34 0.72
CA GLY A 102 -2.92 -4.18 -0.01
C GLY A 102 -4.07 -3.36 -0.56
N GLY A 103 -3.81 -2.57 -1.60
CA GLY A 103 -4.82 -1.80 -2.32
C GLY A 103 -4.65 -1.89 -3.83
N LEU A 104 -5.77 -1.85 -4.57
CA LEU A 104 -5.75 -1.68 -6.02
C LEU A 104 -5.51 -0.20 -6.35
N ASN A 105 -4.40 0.10 -7.02
CA ASN A 105 -4.06 1.47 -7.40
C ASN A 105 -4.86 1.94 -8.63
N PHE A 106 -6.21 1.95 -8.51
CA PHE A 106 -7.11 2.30 -9.60
C PHE A 106 -7.01 3.79 -9.99
N ARG A 107 -6.62 4.66 -9.05
CA ARG A 107 -6.37 6.08 -9.31
C ARG A 107 -4.95 6.35 -9.83
N ARG A 108 -4.11 5.33 -10.01
CA ARG A 108 -2.73 5.43 -10.52
C ARG A 108 -1.87 6.44 -9.76
N GLN A 109 -2.02 6.47 -8.43
CA GLN A 109 -1.28 7.37 -7.56
C GLN A 109 0.20 6.96 -7.48
N LEU A 110 1.10 7.96 -7.54
CA LEU A 110 2.55 7.74 -7.41
C LEU A 110 2.94 7.15 -6.04
N VAL A 111 2.15 7.43 -5.02
CA VAL A 111 2.37 7.05 -3.62
C VAL A 111 1.75 5.70 -3.24
N GLY A 112 1.21 4.97 -4.21
CA GLY A 112 0.48 3.72 -4.01
C GLY A 112 -1.00 3.93 -3.67
N ALA A 113 -1.76 2.84 -3.58
CA ALA A 113 -3.21 2.86 -3.44
C ALA A 113 -3.68 3.30 -2.05
N ALA A 114 -2.94 2.96 -1.00
CA ALA A 114 -3.38 3.10 0.38
C ALA A 114 -2.32 3.78 1.26
N PRO A 115 -2.01 5.08 1.02
CA PRO A 115 -0.99 5.83 1.75
C PRO A 115 -1.25 5.91 3.26
N ARG A 116 -2.49 5.71 3.70
CA ARG A 116 -2.81 5.59 5.13
C ARG A 116 -1.91 4.62 5.88
N PHE A 117 -1.45 3.55 5.21
CA PHE A 117 -0.69 2.46 5.81
C PHE A 117 0.83 2.59 5.67
N GLY A 118 1.31 3.58 4.93
CA GLY A 118 2.74 3.85 4.84
C GLY A 118 3.16 4.73 3.68
N SER A 119 4.36 5.29 3.85
CA SER A 119 4.95 6.27 2.93
C SER A 119 5.53 5.66 1.66
N SER A 120 5.78 4.37 1.65
CA SER A 120 6.40 3.64 0.53
C SER A 120 5.58 2.39 0.22
N HIS A 121 5.81 1.76 -0.94
CA HIS A 121 5.04 0.58 -1.31
C HIS A 121 5.81 -0.38 -2.22
N LEU A 122 5.47 -1.66 -2.11
CA LEU A 122 5.78 -2.62 -3.16
C LEU A 122 4.69 -2.52 -4.25
N ARG A 123 5.09 -2.38 -5.50
CA ARG A 123 4.22 -2.47 -6.67
C ARG A 123 4.27 -3.90 -7.18
N LEU A 124 3.15 -4.60 -7.14
CA LEU A 124 3.09 -5.98 -7.59
C LEU A 124 2.95 -6.09 -9.10
N THR A 125 3.40 -7.22 -9.65
CA THR A 125 3.22 -7.54 -11.07
C THR A 125 1.74 -7.72 -11.42
N ALA A 126 1.37 -7.55 -12.70
CA ALA A 126 0.01 -7.75 -13.17
C ALA A 126 -0.55 -9.15 -12.87
N ALA A 127 0.32 -10.17 -12.78
CA ALA A 127 -0.07 -11.54 -12.43
C ALA A 127 -0.76 -11.65 -11.05
N ALA A 128 -0.46 -10.73 -10.12
CA ALA A 128 -1.11 -10.70 -8.82
C ALA A 128 -2.63 -10.42 -8.90
N LEU A 129 -3.09 -9.70 -9.93
CA LEU A 129 -4.53 -9.41 -10.11
C LEU A 129 -5.37 -10.69 -10.24
N ALA A 130 -4.88 -11.70 -10.98
CA ALA A 130 -5.61 -12.94 -11.22
C ALA A 130 -5.85 -13.77 -9.96
N ARG A 131 -5.06 -13.56 -8.91
CA ARG A 131 -5.14 -14.27 -7.63
C ARG A 131 -5.48 -13.36 -6.47
N ALA A 132 -6.18 -12.26 -6.73
CA ALA A 132 -6.63 -11.31 -5.73
C ALA A 132 -8.15 -11.26 -5.63
N THR A 133 -8.63 -11.02 -4.42
CA THR A 133 -9.99 -10.57 -4.13
C THR A 133 -9.95 -9.11 -3.70
N PHE A 134 -11.08 -8.42 -3.84
CA PHE A 134 -11.19 -7.00 -3.57
C PHE A 134 -12.46 -6.71 -2.79
N CYS A 135 -12.44 -5.66 -1.97
CA CYS A 135 -13.64 -5.13 -1.32
C CYS A 135 -13.61 -3.59 -1.25
N TYR A 136 -14.81 -3.01 -1.16
CA TYR A 136 -14.98 -1.58 -0.99
C TYR A 136 -16.24 -1.29 -0.14
N PRO A 137 -16.17 -0.39 0.83
CA PRO A 137 -14.98 0.20 1.44
C PRO A 137 -14.02 -0.86 2.02
N ASP A 138 -13.02 -0.46 2.81
CA ASP A 138 -12.08 -1.41 3.40
C ASP A 138 -12.72 -2.36 4.43
N SER A 139 -12.02 -3.39 4.81
CA SER A 139 -12.49 -4.44 5.74
C SER A 139 -12.87 -3.93 7.13
N ALA A 140 -12.40 -2.75 7.56
CA ALA A 140 -12.77 -2.16 8.84
C ALA A 140 -14.19 -1.57 8.81
N ALA A 141 -14.69 -1.23 7.63
CA ALA A 141 -16.06 -0.75 7.41
C ALA A 141 -17.08 -1.89 7.19
N GLU A 142 -16.68 -3.15 7.34
CA GLU A 142 -17.53 -4.34 7.11
C GLU A 142 -18.25 -4.35 5.74
N PRO A 143 -17.50 -4.23 4.61
CA PRO A 143 -18.08 -4.08 3.29
C PRO A 143 -18.95 -5.28 2.90
N THR A 144 -19.94 -4.99 2.02
CA THR A 144 -20.81 -5.98 1.37
C THR A 144 -20.47 -6.20 -0.09
N ASP A 145 -19.67 -5.30 -0.68
CA ASP A 145 -19.33 -5.31 -2.08
C ASP A 145 -17.92 -5.88 -2.30
N PHE A 146 -17.86 -6.88 -3.18
CA PHE A 146 -16.65 -7.66 -3.43
C PHE A 146 -16.39 -7.80 -4.92
N GLY A 147 -15.12 -7.98 -5.28
CA GLY A 147 -14.69 -8.16 -6.65
C GLY A 147 -13.55 -9.16 -6.80
N VAL A 148 -13.38 -9.60 -8.04
CA VAL A 148 -12.19 -10.29 -8.55
C VAL A 148 -11.79 -9.64 -9.87
N ALA A 149 -10.62 -9.99 -10.42
CA ALA A 149 -10.13 -9.36 -11.65
C ALA A 149 -11.10 -9.41 -12.84
N VAL A 150 -11.95 -10.42 -12.94
CA VAL A 150 -12.93 -10.59 -14.03
C VAL A 150 -14.31 -9.96 -13.73
N GLY A 151 -14.51 -9.43 -12.52
CA GLY A 151 -15.75 -8.79 -12.09
C GLY A 151 -15.43 -7.67 -11.09
N MET A 152 -15.27 -6.42 -11.56
CA MET A 152 -14.72 -5.29 -10.81
C MET A 152 -15.68 -4.08 -10.87
N SER A 153 -16.90 -4.25 -10.37
CA SER A 153 -17.84 -3.12 -10.17
C SER A 153 -17.36 -2.12 -9.11
N LEU A 154 -16.41 -2.50 -8.26
CA LEU A 154 -15.93 -1.69 -7.14
C LEU A 154 -15.26 -0.39 -7.58
N ILE A 155 -14.65 -0.34 -8.78
CA ILE A 155 -14.04 0.91 -9.30
C ILE A 155 -15.14 1.97 -9.49
N ALA A 156 -16.25 1.61 -10.12
CA ALA A 156 -17.37 2.54 -10.31
C ALA A 156 -18.00 2.97 -8.98
N LEU A 157 -18.08 2.08 -7.99
CA LEU A 157 -18.54 2.42 -6.64
C LEU A 157 -17.58 3.41 -5.96
N ALA A 158 -16.28 3.15 -6.00
CA ALA A 158 -15.28 4.04 -5.40
C ALA A 158 -15.18 5.41 -6.12
N GLU A 159 -15.43 5.45 -7.43
CA GLU A 159 -15.47 6.72 -8.20
C GLU A 159 -16.71 7.55 -7.90
N ALA A 160 -17.82 6.92 -7.50
CA ALA A 160 -19.07 7.58 -7.14
C ALA A 160 -19.15 8.00 -5.66
N ASP A 161 -18.22 7.51 -4.82
CA ASP A 161 -18.21 7.77 -3.38
C ASP A 161 -17.25 8.92 -3.05
N GLU A 162 -17.69 9.84 -2.17
CA GLU A 162 -16.89 10.98 -1.70
C GLU A 162 -16.20 10.65 -0.36
N GLN A 163 -15.20 9.79 -0.41
CA GLN A 163 -14.41 9.43 0.77
C GLN A 163 -13.27 10.42 1.04
N ASP A 164 -12.82 10.48 2.29
CA ASP A 164 -11.53 11.11 2.60
C ASP A 164 -10.42 10.39 1.81
N PRO A 165 -9.51 11.13 1.13
CA PRO A 165 -8.45 10.53 0.31
C PRO A 165 -7.62 9.43 0.96
N LEU A 166 -7.49 9.40 2.30
CA LEU A 166 -6.82 8.29 2.99
C LEU A 166 -7.69 7.03 3.12
N ASN A 167 -9.00 7.14 2.93
CA ASN A 167 -9.95 6.03 2.95
C ASN A 167 -10.42 5.64 1.54
N ASP A 168 -10.09 6.44 0.52
CA ASP A 168 -10.49 6.24 -0.88
C ASP A 168 -9.56 5.24 -1.58
N TYR A 169 -9.66 3.97 -1.18
CA TYR A 169 -8.93 2.87 -1.80
C TYR A 169 -9.76 1.59 -1.81
N ILE A 170 -9.58 0.78 -2.84
CA ILE A 170 -10.16 -0.57 -2.92
C ILE A 170 -9.19 -1.53 -2.23
N GLU A 171 -9.60 -2.08 -1.08
CA GLU A 171 -8.78 -3.05 -0.37
C GLU A 171 -8.63 -4.33 -1.18
N THR A 172 -7.43 -4.89 -1.16
CA THR A 172 -7.06 -6.09 -1.91
C THR A 172 -6.55 -7.16 -0.96
N GLN A 173 -6.94 -8.42 -1.21
CA GLN A 173 -6.40 -9.60 -0.55
C GLN A 173 -5.72 -10.46 -1.61
N VAL A 174 -4.38 -10.55 -1.57
CA VAL A 174 -3.56 -11.34 -2.49
C VAL A 174 -3.41 -12.75 -1.92
N HIS A 175 -3.92 -13.76 -2.63
CA HIS A 175 -3.88 -15.16 -2.22
C HIS A 175 -2.61 -15.88 -2.70
N GLY A 176 -2.14 -16.87 -1.92
CA GLY A 176 -0.96 -17.68 -2.27
C GLY A 176 0.39 -17.01 -1.96
N GLY A 177 0.39 -16.03 -1.04
CA GLY A 177 1.59 -15.31 -0.62
C GLY A 177 2.12 -14.32 -1.67
N VAL A 178 3.14 -13.56 -1.32
CA VAL A 178 3.85 -12.62 -2.20
C VAL A 178 5.34 -12.90 -2.12
N ASP A 179 5.88 -13.56 -3.15
CA ASP A 179 7.31 -13.75 -3.36
C ASP A 179 7.89 -12.50 -4.01
N LEU A 180 8.93 -11.92 -3.38
CA LEU A 180 9.44 -10.61 -3.81
C LEU A 180 10.11 -10.66 -5.18
N ALA A 181 10.78 -11.73 -5.53
CA ALA A 181 11.47 -11.86 -6.82
C ALA A 181 10.51 -12.09 -7.98
N ARG A 182 9.42 -12.83 -7.73
CA ARG A 182 8.44 -13.20 -8.75
C ARG A 182 7.32 -12.17 -8.90
N ASP A 183 6.84 -11.65 -7.77
CA ASP A 183 5.57 -10.92 -7.70
C ASP A 183 5.74 -9.41 -7.64
N THR A 184 6.97 -8.88 -7.51
CA THR A 184 7.21 -7.45 -7.33
C THR A 184 7.86 -6.82 -8.57
N GLU A 185 7.23 -5.78 -9.12
CA GLU A 185 7.82 -4.97 -10.19
C GLU A 185 8.85 -3.98 -9.65
N ALA A 186 8.57 -3.35 -8.51
CA ALA A 186 9.46 -2.39 -7.86
C ALA A 186 9.11 -2.19 -6.38
N LEU A 187 10.11 -1.82 -5.60
CA LEU A 187 9.95 -1.11 -4.34
C LEU A 187 9.99 0.39 -4.64
N VAL A 188 8.88 1.10 -4.36
CA VAL A 188 8.77 2.54 -4.56
C VAL A 188 8.90 3.24 -3.22
N LEU A 189 9.98 3.98 -3.01
CA LEU A 189 10.31 4.68 -1.77
C LEU A 189 9.92 6.16 -1.82
N ASP A 190 9.62 6.70 -0.64
CA ASP A 190 9.53 8.15 -0.43
C ASP A 190 10.91 8.81 -0.57
N ALA A 191 10.98 9.94 -1.24
CA ALA A 191 12.24 10.67 -1.50
C ALA A 191 12.98 11.10 -0.21
N SER A 192 12.29 11.20 0.94
CA SER A 192 12.93 11.54 2.22
C SER A 192 13.91 10.47 2.72
N TYR A 193 13.85 9.24 2.16
CA TYR A 193 14.77 8.15 2.52
C TYR A 193 16.04 8.09 1.68
N ARG A 194 16.27 9.03 0.74
CA ARG A 194 17.53 9.10 -0.01
C ARG A 194 18.71 9.34 0.93
N ASP A 195 19.84 8.72 0.61
CA ASP A 195 21.08 8.81 1.38
C ASP A 195 20.94 8.36 2.84
N THR A 196 19.99 7.44 3.13
CA THR A 196 19.75 6.87 4.45
C THR A 196 20.03 5.35 4.49
N PRO A 197 20.12 4.75 5.69
CA PRO A 197 20.19 3.30 5.84
C PRO A 197 18.99 2.55 5.20
N VAL A 198 17.83 3.21 5.07
CA VAL A 198 16.64 2.65 4.40
C VAL A 198 16.94 2.39 2.93
N GLU A 199 17.54 3.33 2.20
CA GLU A 199 17.95 3.14 0.81
C GLU A 199 18.95 2.00 0.67
N THR A 200 19.96 1.97 1.54
CA THR A 200 20.96 0.89 1.54
C THR A 200 20.32 -0.49 1.74
N ALA A 201 19.34 -0.59 2.65
CA ALA A 201 18.61 -1.84 2.89
C ALA A 201 17.70 -2.21 1.72
N ALA A 202 17.05 -1.22 1.10
CA ALA A 202 16.16 -1.40 -0.05
C ALA A 202 16.86 -2.06 -1.24
N HIS A 203 18.10 -1.68 -1.52
CA HIS A 203 18.90 -2.27 -2.61
C HIS A 203 19.32 -3.74 -2.38
N ARG A 204 18.98 -4.33 -1.23
CA ARG A 204 19.17 -5.77 -0.99
C ARG A 204 17.95 -6.60 -1.42
N LEU A 205 16.83 -5.97 -1.74
CA LEU A 205 15.65 -6.67 -2.22
C LEU A 205 15.84 -7.11 -3.68
N PRO A 206 15.21 -8.21 -4.10
CA PRO A 206 15.36 -8.76 -5.46
C PRO A 206 14.46 -8.03 -6.49
N CYS A 207 14.24 -6.73 -6.34
CA CYS A 207 13.44 -5.92 -7.24
C CYS A 207 14.05 -4.51 -7.40
N PRO A 208 13.76 -3.80 -8.50
CA PRO A 208 14.18 -2.42 -8.69
C PRO A 208 13.69 -1.50 -7.58
N VAL A 209 14.51 -0.49 -7.23
CA VAL A 209 14.13 0.59 -6.32
C VAL A 209 13.79 1.82 -7.15
N GLU A 210 12.56 2.31 -6.99
CA GLU A 210 12.05 3.52 -7.60
C GLU A 210 11.72 4.57 -6.52
N TRP A 211 11.44 5.79 -6.92
CA TRP A 211 11.20 6.91 -6.01
C TRP A 211 9.97 7.70 -6.44
N HIS A 212 9.08 7.96 -5.50
CA HIS A 212 8.08 9.01 -5.68
C HIS A 212 8.58 10.32 -5.05
N PRO A 213 7.99 11.50 -5.40
CA PRO A 213 8.51 12.81 -4.97
C PRO A 213 8.55 13.04 -3.46
N GLY A 214 7.86 12.23 -2.68
CA GLY A 214 7.83 12.29 -1.23
C GLY A 214 6.70 13.14 -0.66
N TYR A 215 6.39 12.87 0.61
CA TYR A 215 5.45 13.65 1.41
C TYR A 215 6.18 14.75 2.15
N ARG A 216 5.58 15.92 2.22
CA ARG A 216 6.17 17.07 2.93
C ARG A 216 5.12 18.07 3.37
N LEU A 217 5.18 18.51 4.64
CA LEU A 217 4.44 19.65 5.16
C LEU A 217 5.36 20.57 5.92
N THR A 218 5.10 21.86 5.81
CA THR A 218 5.69 22.85 6.74
C THR A 218 4.90 22.87 8.05
N VAL A 219 5.54 23.31 9.14
CA VAL A 219 4.85 23.46 10.44
C VAL A 219 3.63 24.39 10.35
N PRO A 220 3.66 25.55 9.64
CA PRO A 220 2.45 26.35 9.46
C PRO A 220 1.31 25.62 8.72
N GLU A 221 1.63 24.79 7.72
CA GLU A 221 0.62 23.98 7.03
C GLU A 221 0.06 22.88 7.93
N LEU A 222 0.90 22.23 8.73
CA LEU A 222 0.48 21.26 9.73
C LEU A 222 -0.56 21.84 10.71
N TYR A 223 -0.29 23.03 11.24
CA TYR A 223 -1.24 23.74 12.12
C TYR A 223 -2.52 24.16 11.41
N ARG A 224 -2.46 24.50 10.12
CA ARG A 224 -3.66 24.83 9.33
C ARG A 224 -4.64 23.65 9.22
N HIS A 225 -4.14 22.43 9.39
CA HIS A 225 -4.91 21.19 9.31
C HIS A 225 -5.00 20.46 10.67
N ALA A 226 -4.79 21.17 11.78
CA ALA A 226 -4.82 20.59 13.12
C ALA A 226 -6.17 19.90 13.45
N ASP A 227 -7.29 20.42 12.96
CA ASP A 227 -8.63 19.87 13.18
C ASP A 227 -8.82 18.46 12.58
N TYR A 228 -7.97 18.05 11.62
CA TYR A 228 -8.13 16.77 10.94
C TYR A 228 -7.93 15.56 11.86
N ARG A 229 -6.97 15.62 12.78
CA ARG A 229 -6.70 14.52 13.74
C ARG A 229 -6.68 14.99 15.19
N GLY A 230 -6.47 16.26 15.45
CA GLY A 230 -6.38 16.89 16.76
C GLY A 230 -5.20 17.81 16.90
N GLN A 231 -5.36 18.89 17.68
CA GLN A 231 -4.32 19.89 17.95
C GLN A 231 -3.07 19.25 18.55
N GLU A 232 -3.22 18.29 19.45
CA GLU A 232 -2.13 17.57 20.11
C GLU A 232 -1.19 16.86 19.12
N TYR A 233 -1.73 16.37 17.97
CA TYR A 233 -0.92 15.72 16.93
C TYR A 233 -0.23 16.75 16.04
N ALA A 234 -0.83 17.92 15.83
CA ALA A 234 -0.15 19.03 15.17
C ALA A 234 1.02 19.56 16.02
N ASP A 235 0.82 19.67 17.34
CA ASP A 235 1.86 20.07 18.30
C ASP A 235 3.00 19.03 18.33
N LEU A 236 2.66 17.74 18.36
CA LEU A 236 3.66 16.67 18.27
C LEU A 236 4.45 16.75 16.95
N GLY A 237 3.75 16.90 15.81
CA GLY A 237 4.39 17.05 14.51
C GLY A 237 5.33 18.27 14.44
N ALA A 238 4.91 19.40 15.00
CA ALA A 238 5.73 20.59 15.10
C ALA A 238 6.96 20.40 16.02
N HIS A 239 6.80 19.64 17.12
CA HIS A 239 7.88 19.32 18.05
C HIS A 239 8.98 18.47 17.41
N ILE A 240 8.61 17.47 16.61
CA ILE A 240 9.57 16.57 15.93
C ILE A 240 10.09 17.13 14.61
N ALA A 241 9.52 18.25 14.10
CA ALA A 241 9.89 18.83 12.81
C ALA A 241 11.34 19.23 12.76
N GLU A 242 12.00 19.00 11.62
CA GLU A 242 13.35 19.44 11.35
C GLU A 242 13.33 20.67 10.41
N LYS A 243 13.98 21.76 10.81
CA LYS A 243 14.02 23.01 10.03
C LYS A 243 12.64 23.52 9.59
N GLY A 244 11.63 23.32 10.45
CA GLY A 244 10.25 23.75 10.19
C GLY A 244 9.48 22.90 9.21
N VAL A 245 9.92 21.68 8.93
CA VAL A 245 9.31 20.74 7.98
C VAL A 245 9.17 19.37 8.62
N ILE A 246 8.13 18.65 8.21
CA ILE A 246 7.90 17.24 8.55
C ILE A 246 7.82 16.40 7.27
N ASP A 247 8.44 15.23 7.29
CA ASP A 247 8.42 14.20 6.25
C ASP A 247 8.38 12.79 6.87
N PRO A 248 8.23 11.71 6.08
CA PRO A 248 8.16 10.35 6.62
C PRO A 248 9.40 9.93 7.41
N ARG A 249 10.60 10.30 6.96
CA ARG A 249 11.86 9.99 7.64
C ARG A 249 11.88 10.58 9.05
N ILE A 250 11.50 11.85 9.20
CA ILE A 250 11.44 12.55 10.50
C ILE A 250 10.48 11.82 11.47
N ILE A 251 9.29 11.42 10.99
CA ILE A 251 8.34 10.62 11.80
C ILE A 251 8.94 9.28 12.19
N GLY A 252 9.66 8.63 11.28
CA GLY A 252 10.34 7.37 11.54
C GLY A 252 11.48 7.51 12.54
N ASP A 253 12.29 8.57 12.42
CA ASP A 253 13.35 8.91 13.39
C ASP A 253 12.74 9.08 14.79
N ALA A 254 11.67 9.87 14.92
CA ALA A 254 10.95 10.06 16.18
C ALA A 254 10.42 8.73 16.75
N ALA A 255 9.90 7.84 15.91
CA ALA A 255 9.43 6.52 16.35
C ALA A 255 10.54 5.63 16.90
N ARG A 256 11.75 5.69 16.32
CA ARG A 256 12.90 4.90 16.77
C ARG A 256 13.44 5.35 18.13
N THR A 257 13.19 6.60 18.54
CA THR A 257 13.57 7.05 19.88
C THR A 257 12.85 6.32 21.02
N GLY A 258 11.65 5.77 20.75
CA GLY A 258 10.79 5.16 21.76
C GLY A 258 10.18 6.16 22.76
N ILE A 259 10.37 7.47 22.55
CA ILE A 259 9.84 8.53 23.45
C ILE A 259 8.35 8.77 23.20
N HIS A 260 7.91 8.64 21.94
CA HIS A 260 6.56 8.96 21.53
C HIS A 260 5.74 7.69 21.29
N GLU A 261 4.46 7.71 21.65
CA GLU A 261 3.55 6.63 21.36
C GLU A 261 3.36 6.46 19.84
N LEU A 262 3.49 5.24 19.35
CA LEU A 262 3.37 4.94 17.91
C LEU A 262 1.99 5.32 17.35
N GLN A 263 0.94 5.24 18.17
CA GLN A 263 -0.41 5.66 17.76
C GLN A 263 -0.50 7.18 17.55
N HIS A 264 0.19 7.99 18.37
CA HIS A 264 0.24 9.43 18.17
C HIS A 264 1.03 9.80 16.91
N LEU A 265 2.19 9.18 16.69
CA LEU A 265 2.96 9.36 15.44
C LEU A 265 2.18 8.91 14.21
N LYS A 266 1.30 7.90 14.32
CA LYS A 266 0.38 7.51 13.26
C LYS A 266 -0.63 8.61 12.92
N MET A 267 -1.14 9.37 13.91
CA MET A 267 -2.02 10.51 13.64
C MET A 267 -1.28 11.65 12.94
N VAL A 268 -0.03 11.91 13.34
CA VAL A 268 0.85 12.86 12.63
C VAL A 268 1.06 12.40 11.17
N TRP A 269 1.35 11.12 10.95
CA TRP A 269 1.46 10.53 9.61
C TRP A 269 0.18 10.72 8.79
N HIS A 270 -1.01 10.49 9.37
CA HIS A 270 -2.26 10.67 8.66
C HIS A 270 -2.45 12.12 8.17
N THR A 271 -2.08 13.12 8.97
CA THR A 271 -2.13 14.53 8.55
C THR A 271 -1.13 14.80 7.44
N LEU A 272 0.11 14.30 7.55
CA LEU A 272 1.12 14.42 6.50
C LEU A 272 0.68 13.74 5.21
N ALA A 273 0.17 12.50 5.27
CA ALA A 273 -0.25 11.75 4.11
C ALA A 273 -1.45 12.39 3.39
N ARG A 274 -2.35 13.04 4.14
CA ARG A 274 -3.55 13.69 3.61
C ARG A 274 -3.24 15.02 2.92
N PHE A 275 -2.36 15.83 3.48
CA PHE A 275 -2.15 17.21 3.07
C PHE A 275 -0.75 17.50 2.51
N GLY A 276 0.22 16.61 2.75
CA GLY A 276 1.60 16.73 2.29
C GLY A 276 1.94 15.84 1.10
N ALA A 277 0.94 15.24 0.45
CA ALA A 277 1.14 14.42 -0.74
C ALA A 277 1.70 15.25 -1.91
N PRO A 278 2.59 14.68 -2.75
CA PRO A 278 3.13 15.41 -3.90
C PRO A 278 2.02 15.79 -4.87
N VAL A 279 2.13 17.00 -5.44
CA VAL A 279 1.18 17.51 -6.45
C VAL A 279 1.20 16.57 -7.66
N GLY A 280 0.02 16.11 -8.10
CA GLY A 280 -0.12 15.14 -9.20
C GLY A 280 -0.31 13.69 -8.74
N ALA A 281 -0.31 13.42 -7.43
CA ALA A 281 -0.54 12.07 -6.91
C ALA A 281 -1.96 11.53 -7.18
N GLY A 282 -2.90 12.35 -7.64
CA GLY A 282 -4.29 11.96 -7.82
C GLY A 282 -4.96 12.30 -9.17
N THR A 283 -4.27 12.90 -10.16
CA THR A 283 -4.97 13.43 -11.36
C THR A 283 -4.29 13.17 -12.71
N ALA A 284 -3.15 12.47 -12.78
CA ALA A 284 -2.48 12.24 -14.05
C ALA A 284 -2.70 10.80 -14.54
N ARG A 285 -3.29 10.65 -15.73
CA ARG A 285 -3.17 9.44 -16.54
C ARG A 285 -1.70 9.28 -16.97
N GLN A 286 -0.82 8.85 -16.07
CA GLN A 286 0.52 8.41 -16.44
C GLN A 286 0.49 6.93 -16.80
N ARG A 287 0.71 6.64 -18.08
CA ARG A 287 0.95 5.29 -18.57
C ARG A 287 2.28 4.82 -17.99
N TRP A 288 2.26 3.73 -17.26
CA TRP A 288 3.43 2.97 -16.89
C TRP A 288 3.87 2.19 -18.13
N GLY A 289 4.94 2.62 -18.79
CA GLY A 289 5.49 1.86 -19.93
C GLY A 289 6.27 2.73 -20.88
N ALA A 290 7.56 2.39 -21.00
CA ALA A 290 8.48 2.65 -22.09
C ALA A 290 8.84 4.12 -22.42
N ASP A 291 9.88 4.60 -21.76
CA ASP A 291 10.82 5.50 -22.43
C ASP A 291 12.20 4.82 -22.47
N VAL A 292 12.38 4.01 -23.49
CA VAL A 292 13.69 3.53 -23.95
C VAL A 292 13.85 4.04 -25.38
N GLY A 293 14.63 5.11 -25.56
CA GLY A 293 15.13 5.51 -26.86
C GLY A 293 14.62 6.84 -27.42
N GLY A 294 15.01 7.94 -26.83
CA GLY A 294 14.97 9.25 -27.49
C GLY A 294 16.07 9.39 -28.52
N GLN A 295 15.73 9.23 -29.79
CA GLN A 295 16.53 9.80 -30.88
C GLN A 295 16.06 11.23 -31.11
N THR A 296 16.93 12.19 -30.87
CA THR A 296 16.80 13.60 -31.25
C THR A 296 16.71 13.73 -32.77
N PRO A 297 15.73 14.43 -33.33
CA PRO A 297 15.77 14.79 -34.73
C PRO A 297 16.76 15.96 -34.93
N VAL A 298 17.70 15.73 -35.82
CA VAL A 298 18.58 16.77 -36.37
C VAL A 298 17.75 17.77 -37.16
N ALA A 299 17.78 19.03 -36.78
CA ALA A 299 17.15 20.12 -37.52
C ALA A 299 17.99 20.38 -38.81
N SER A 300 17.37 20.14 -39.94
CA SER A 300 17.85 20.61 -41.24
C SER A 300 17.47 22.07 -41.46
N THR A 301 18.43 22.91 -41.57
CA THR A 301 18.33 24.30 -42.09
C THR A 301 17.99 24.31 -43.57
N PRO A 302 17.07 25.15 -44.05
CA PRO A 302 16.93 25.43 -45.47
C PRO A 302 17.95 26.51 -45.89
N ASN A 303 18.70 26.22 -46.94
CA ASN A 303 19.37 27.19 -47.79
C ASN A 303 18.31 27.99 -48.59
N VAL A 304 18.31 29.26 -48.52
CA VAL A 304 18.51 30.30 -49.57
C VAL A 304 18.51 31.65 -48.90
#